data_d206dd7e44f1227dd9c5dfffa46c7c44
#
_entry.id   d206dd7e44f1227dd9c5dfffa46c7c44
#
_cell.length_a   1.000
_cell.length_b   1.000
_cell.length_c   1.000
_cell.angle_alpha   90.00
_cell.angle_beta   90.00
_cell.angle_gamma   90.00
#
_symmetry.space_group_name_H-M   'P 1'
#
loop_
_entity.id
_entity.type
_entity.pdbx_description
1 polymer ?
#
loop_
_entity_poly.entity_id
_entity_poly.type
_entity_poly.pdbx_seq_one_letter_code
_entity_poly.pdbx_strand_id
1 'polypeptide(L)'
;YRDILHEKNVLLHAVFNKAESQIIADSQTGELAEWIKANPWIIEYAVFKNIKRQNYHASWKDWKECADMRSPSTAKITAAWNDSVLKREHLFYAWVQMHLHKQLLKAIAYCADNGISVKGDIPILMNEDSVEVWAHPEYFRSDLRAGSPPDGDNPTGQNWGFPIYNWVNLKATG
;
A
#
# COMPACT_ATOMS: atom_id res chain seq x y z
N TYR A 1 -16.46 12.27 -3.73
CA TYR A 1 -15.54 11.11 -3.73
C TYR A 1 -15.06 10.78 -2.31
N ARG A 2 -14.67 11.77 -1.51
CA ARG A 2 -14.23 11.57 -0.10
C ARG A 2 -15.32 10.93 0.76
N ASP A 3 -16.56 11.37 0.62
CA ASP A 3 -17.71 10.85 1.37
C ASP A 3 -17.97 9.38 1.04
N ILE A 4 -17.89 9.01 -0.25
CA ILE A 4 -18.04 7.62 -0.69
C ILE A 4 -16.93 6.73 -0.09
N LEU A 5 -15.70 7.21 -0.03
CA LEU A 5 -14.59 6.47 0.58
C LEU A 5 -14.79 6.29 2.09
N HIS A 6 -15.28 7.35 2.75
CA HIS A 6 -15.60 7.30 4.17
C HIS A 6 -16.69 6.25 4.45
N GLU A 7 -17.83 6.32 3.75
CA GLU A 7 -18.94 5.38 3.91
C GLU A 7 -18.53 3.93 3.64
N LYS A 8 -17.74 3.69 2.61
CA LYS A 8 -17.17 2.35 2.33
C LYS A 8 -16.32 1.85 3.50
N ASN A 9 -15.46 2.69 4.06
CA ASN A 9 -14.62 2.30 5.20
C ASN A 9 -15.46 2.00 6.45
N VAL A 10 -16.51 2.80 6.72
CA VAL A 10 -17.45 2.55 7.83
C VAL A 10 -18.12 1.19 7.66
N LEU A 11 -18.61 0.88 6.47
CA LEU A 11 -19.24 -0.40 6.17
C LEU A 11 -18.26 -1.58 6.34
N LEU A 12 -17.05 -1.46 5.77
CA LEU A 12 -16.04 -2.52 5.87
C LEU A 12 -15.63 -2.78 7.31
N HIS A 13 -15.47 -1.74 8.13
CA HIS A 13 -15.20 -1.92 9.57
C HIS A 13 -16.39 -2.56 10.30
N ALA A 14 -17.62 -2.22 9.95
CA ALA A 14 -18.80 -2.84 10.55
C ALA A 14 -18.88 -4.35 10.24
N VAL A 15 -18.53 -4.75 9.02
CA VAL A 15 -18.46 -6.18 8.63
C VAL A 15 -17.31 -6.87 9.34
N PHE A 16 -16.13 -6.27 9.35
CA PHE A 16 -14.96 -6.79 10.06
C PHE A 16 -15.25 -7.02 11.54
N ASN A 17 -15.86 -6.04 12.23
CA ASN A 17 -16.20 -6.13 13.65
C ASN A 17 -17.13 -7.31 13.95
N LYS A 18 -18.08 -7.61 13.05
CA LYS A 18 -18.99 -8.75 13.23
C LYS A 18 -18.28 -10.11 13.09
N ALA A 19 -17.23 -10.17 12.30
CA ALA A 19 -16.47 -11.40 12.02
C ALA A 19 -15.10 -11.42 12.72
N GLU A 20 -14.81 -10.47 13.59
CA GLU A 20 -13.47 -10.21 14.15
C GLU A 20 -12.81 -11.47 14.73
N SER A 21 -13.51 -12.19 15.62
CA SER A 21 -12.94 -13.39 16.25
C SER A 21 -12.58 -14.48 15.23
N GLN A 22 -13.40 -14.63 14.19
CA GLN A 22 -13.15 -15.58 13.11
C GLN A 22 -11.96 -15.14 12.25
N ILE A 23 -11.88 -13.85 11.92
CA ILE A 23 -10.77 -13.29 11.11
C ILE A 23 -9.45 -13.42 11.88
N ILE A 24 -9.45 -13.15 13.19
CA ILE A 24 -8.25 -13.32 14.03
C ILE A 24 -7.81 -14.79 14.04
N ALA A 25 -8.74 -15.74 14.22
CA ALA A 25 -8.41 -17.17 14.17
C ALA A 25 -7.88 -17.58 12.79
N ASP A 26 -8.51 -17.12 11.70
CA ASP A 26 -8.09 -17.37 10.32
C ASP A 26 -6.72 -16.79 9.99
N SER A 27 -6.37 -15.66 10.61
CA SER A 27 -5.03 -15.05 10.46
C SER A 27 -3.90 -15.82 11.13
N GLN A 28 -4.21 -16.81 11.97
CA GLN A 28 -3.20 -17.65 12.65
C GLN A 28 -2.89 -18.93 11.88
N THR A 29 -3.92 -19.61 11.37
CA THR A 29 -3.76 -20.96 10.77
C THR A 29 -4.66 -21.19 9.54
N GLY A 30 -5.44 -20.19 9.14
CA GLY A 30 -6.40 -20.31 8.06
C GLY A 30 -5.97 -19.65 6.74
N GLU A 31 -6.95 -19.38 5.90
CA GLU A 31 -6.74 -18.82 4.56
C GLU A 31 -6.05 -17.44 4.59
N LEU A 32 -6.41 -16.59 5.55
CA LEU A 32 -5.78 -15.28 5.69
C LEU A 32 -4.30 -15.39 6.07
N ALA A 33 -3.94 -16.36 6.92
CA ALA A 33 -2.54 -16.63 7.27
C ALA A 33 -1.72 -17.01 6.03
N GLU A 34 -2.22 -17.94 5.24
CA GLU A 34 -1.54 -18.39 4.00
C GLU A 34 -1.48 -17.26 2.95
N TRP A 35 -2.54 -16.47 2.84
CA TRP A 35 -2.55 -15.34 1.93
C TRP A 35 -1.52 -14.27 2.33
N ILE A 36 -1.41 -13.92 3.61
CA ILE A 36 -0.40 -12.98 4.12
C ILE A 36 1.01 -13.49 3.83
N LYS A 37 1.25 -14.78 4.06
CA LYS A 37 2.54 -15.43 3.78
C LYS A 37 2.91 -15.37 2.29
N ALA A 38 1.93 -15.57 1.41
CA ALA A 38 2.11 -15.50 -0.04
C ALA A 38 2.22 -14.04 -0.56
N ASN A 39 1.81 -13.05 0.22
CA ASN A 39 1.77 -11.64 -0.13
C ASN A 39 2.45 -10.76 0.92
N PRO A 40 3.77 -10.87 1.13
CA PRO A 40 4.48 -10.22 2.24
C PRO A 40 4.41 -8.68 2.21
N TRP A 41 4.17 -8.08 1.04
CA TRP A 41 3.96 -6.64 0.87
C TRP A 41 2.81 -6.08 1.73
N ILE A 42 1.86 -6.93 2.13
CA ILE A 42 0.70 -6.53 2.94
C ILE A 42 1.11 -6.03 4.33
N ILE A 43 2.24 -6.49 4.85
CA ILE A 43 2.78 -6.09 6.16
C ILE A 43 3.10 -4.60 6.14
N GLU A 44 3.89 -4.16 5.17
CA GLU A 44 4.26 -2.75 5.00
C GLU A 44 3.04 -1.89 4.71
N TYR A 45 2.18 -2.35 3.81
CA TYR A 45 0.94 -1.65 3.47
C TYR A 45 0.04 -1.43 4.68
N ALA A 46 -0.22 -2.47 5.48
CA ALA A 46 -1.11 -2.38 6.62
C ALA A 46 -0.56 -1.47 7.73
N VAL A 47 0.73 -1.57 8.01
CA VAL A 47 1.41 -0.68 8.99
C VAL A 47 1.35 0.76 8.52
N PHE A 48 1.72 1.04 7.27
CA PHE A 48 1.64 2.37 6.68
C PHE A 48 0.22 2.96 6.75
N LYS A 49 -0.78 2.19 6.33
CA LYS A 49 -2.18 2.62 6.32
C LYS A 49 -2.70 2.93 7.73
N ASN A 50 -2.31 2.13 8.71
CA ASN A 50 -2.71 2.35 10.09
C ASN A 50 -2.09 3.63 10.65
N ILE A 51 -0.77 3.84 10.52
CA ILE A 51 -0.10 5.05 10.98
C ILE A 51 -0.64 6.28 10.24
N LYS A 52 -0.83 6.19 8.93
CA LYS A 52 -1.40 7.28 8.14
C LYS A 52 -2.80 7.67 8.62
N ARG A 53 -3.64 6.69 8.99
CA ARG A 53 -4.95 6.95 9.57
C ARG A 53 -4.86 7.67 10.92
N GLN A 54 -3.93 7.25 11.79
CA GLN A 54 -3.69 7.90 13.09
C GLN A 54 -3.23 9.36 12.94
N ASN A 55 -2.56 9.67 11.83
CA ASN A 55 -2.12 11.01 11.47
C ASN A 55 -3.09 11.73 10.51
N TYR A 56 -4.39 11.39 10.52
CA TYR A 56 -5.44 12.06 9.72
C TYR A 56 -5.12 12.12 8.23
N HIS A 57 -4.47 11.08 7.70
CA HIS A 57 -4.03 10.96 6.31
C HIS A 57 -2.97 11.98 5.87
N ALA A 58 -2.27 12.62 6.80
CA ALA A 58 -1.12 13.45 6.50
C ALA A 58 -0.02 12.66 5.77
N SER A 59 0.85 13.37 5.05
CA SER A 59 2.05 12.78 4.46
C SER A 59 2.91 12.10 5.54
N TRP A 60 3.53 10.96 5.20
CA TRP A 60 4.41 10.27 6.13
C TRP A 60 5.57 11.15 6.62
N LYS A 61 5.96 12.15 5.86
CA LYS A 61 6.99 13.13 6.24
C LYS A 61 6.55 14.01 7.42
N ASP A 62 5.24 14.21 7.58
CA ASP A 62 4.64 15.11 8.56
C ASP A 62 4.00 14.37 9.74
N TRP A 63 4.15 13.04 9.83
CA TRP A 63 3.56 12.26 10.91
C TRP A 63 4.05 12.75 12.27
N LYS A 64 3.10 13.01 13.16
CA LYS A 64 3.35 13.37 14.57
C LYS A 64 3.25 12.16 15.45
N GLU A 65 2.18 11.39 15.29
CA GLU A 65 2.03 10.09 15.92
C GLU A 65 2.97 9.10 15.22
N CYS A 66 3.74 8.34 16.00
CA CYS A 66 4.77 7.42 15.50
C CYS A 66 5.82 8.16 14.63
N ALA A 67 6.31 9.31 15.07
CA ALA A 67 7.28 10.13 14.32
C ALA A 67 8.58 9.38 13.99
N ASP A 68 8.95 8.38 14.78
CA ASP A 68 10.09 7.49 14.54
C ASP A 68 9.86 6.51 13.36
N MET A 69 8.61 6.42 12.87
CA MET A 69 8.22 5.64 11.69
C MET A 69 8.22 6.47 10.39
N ARG A 70 8.73 7.69 10.39
CA ARG A 70 8.93 8.47 9.15
C ARG A 70 10.05 7.90 8.27
N SER A 71 10.99 7.18 8.86
CA SER A 71 12.08 6.48 8.16
C SER A 71 12.32 5.14 8.85
N PRO A 72 11.42 4.16 8.65
CA PRO A 72 11.51 2.89 9.35
C PRO A 72 12.56 1.99 8.71
N SER A 73 13.17 1.13 9.52
CA SER A 73 13.81 -0.08 9.01
C SER A 73 12.79 -1.19 8.85
N THR A 74 13.08 -2.20 8.04
CA THR A 74 12.25 -3.41 7.91
C THR A 74 11.96 -4.06 9.26
N ALA A 75 12.95 -4.06 10.17
CA ALA A 75 12.77 -4.59 11.54
C ALA A 75 11.74 -3.78 12.33
N LYS A 76 11.70 -2.45 12.20
CA LYS A 76 10.68 -1.61 12.84
C LYS A 76 9.29 -1.86 12.28
N ILE A 77 9.17 -2.01 10.97
CA ILE A 77 7.89 -2.34 10.31
C ILE A 77 7.39 -3.71 10.81
N THR A 78 8.26 -4.71 10.85
CA THR A 78 7.92 -6.05 11.36
C THR A 78 7.52 -6.01 12.84
N ALA A 79 8.20 -5.24 13.66
CA ALA A 79 7.84 -5.07 15.07
C ALA A 79 6.46 -4.40 15.21
N ALA A 80 6.19 -3.34 14.46
CA ALA A 80 4.88 -2.68 14.45
C ALA A 80 3.77 -3.63 13.97
N TRP A 81 4.01 -4.42 12.93
CA TRP A 81 3.06 -5.45 12.48
C TRP A 81 2.70 -6.46 13.58
N ASN A 82 3.66 -6.83 14.41
CA ASN A 82 3.48 -7.82 15.47
C ASN A 82 3.00 -7.21 16.79
N ASP A 83 2.86 -5.90 16.88
CA ASP A 83 2.33 -5.23 18.06
C ASP A 83 0.89 -5.69 18.34
N SER A 84 0.64 -6.23 19.51
CA SER A 84 -0.65 -6.84 19.89
C SER A 84 -1.78 -5.81 19.94
N VAL A 85 -1.49 -4.56 20.26
CA VAL A 85 -2.49 -3.48 20.33
C VAL A 85 -2.91 -3.03 18.95
N LEU A 86 -1.95 -2.99 18.00
CA LEU A 86 -2.18 -2.53 16.63
C LEU A 86 -2.60 -3.64 15.68
N LYS A 87 -2.40 -4.90 16.07
CA LYS A 87 -2.61 -6.09 15.22
C LYS A 87 -3.99 -6.14 14.60
N ARG A 88 -5.00 -5.80 15.37
CA ARG A 88 -6.39 -5.80 14.92
C ARG A 88 -6.59 -4.91 13.67
N GLU A 89 -6.06 -3.70 13.69
CA GLU A 89 -6.18 -2.77 12.56
C GLU A 89 -5.32 -3.21 11.36
N HIS A 90 -4.17 -3.78 11.61
CA HIS A 90 -3.35 -4.36 10.54
C HIS A 90 -4.07 -5.54 9.86
N LEU A 91 -4.72 -6.42 10.63
CA LEU A 91 -5.52 -7.52 10.08
C LEU A 91 -6.74 -7.04 9.31
N PHE A 92 -7.35 -5.91 9.69
CA PHE A 92 -8.41 -5.30 8.90
C PHE A 92 -7.94 -4.99 7.48
N TYR A 93 -6.79 -4.34 7.33
CA TYR A 93 -6.26 -4.03 5.99
C TYR A 93 -5.88 -5.29 5.22
N ALA A 94 -5.28 -6.28 5.87
CA ALA A 94 -4.92 -7.55 5.23
C ALA A 94 -6.17 -8.32 4.76
N TRP A 95 -7.19 -8.40 5.58
CA TRP A 95 -8.46 -9.03 5.27
C TRP A 95 -9.16 -8.36 4.08
N VAL A 96 -9.22 -7.02 4.05
CA VAL A 96 -9.79 -6.29 2.92
C VAL A 96 -9.03 -6.58 1.64
N GLN A 97 -7.70 -6.54 1.66
CA GLN A 97 -6.87 -6.79 0.47
C GLN A 97 -6.99 -8.23 -0.02
N MET A 98 -7.06 -9.22 0.87
CA MET A 98 -7.32 -10.61 0.49
C MET A 98 -8.65 -10.75 -0.25
N HIS A 99 -9.72 -10.14 0.26
CA HIS A 99 -11.02 -10.19 -0.41
C HIS A 99 -11.02 -9.50 -1.77
N LEU A 100 -10.37 -8.34 -1.89
CA LEU A 100 -10.21 -7.64 -3.18
C LEU A 100 -9.42 -8.48 -4.18
N HIS A 101 -8.34 -9.13 -3.75
CA HIS A 101 -7.56 -10.04 -4.57
C HIS A 101 -8.41 -11.21 -5.09
N LYS A 102 -9.16 -11.85 -4.20
CA LYS A 102 -10.07 -12.96 -4.58
C LYS A 102 -11.12 -12.51 -5.59
N GLN A 103 -11.73 -11.34 -5.40
CA GLN A 103 -12.70 -10.78 -6.33
C GLN A 103 -12.08 -10.48 -7.70
N LEU A 104 -10.87 -9.90 -7.72
CA LEU A 104 -10.13 -9.62 -8.95
C LEU A 104 -9.82 -10.91 -9.72
N LEU A 105 -9.29 -11.93 -9.05
CA LEU A 105 -9.00 -13.23 -9.67
C LEU A 105 -10.25 -13.87 -10.26
N LYS A 106 -11.38 -13.80 -9.54
CA LYS A 106 -12.66 -14.29 -10.04
C LYS A 106 -13.12 -13.55 -11.30
N ALA A 107 -12.98 -12.22 -11.31
CA ALA A 107 -13.32 -11.41 -12.48
C ALA A 107 -12.42 -11.71 -13.68
N ILE A 108 -11.10 -11.88 -13.45
CA ILE A 108 -10.13 -12.26 -14.50
C ILE A 108 -10.45 -13.64 -15.08
N ALA A 109 -10.76 -14.62 -14.22
CA ALA A 109 -11.16 -15.97 -14.66
C ALA A 109 -12.43 -15.92 -15.54
N TYR A 110 -13.45 -15.16 -15.10
CA TYR A 110 -14.66 -14.97 -15.90
C TYR A 110 -14.38 -14.34 -17.27
N CYS A 111 -13.49 -13.34 -17.34
CA CYS A 111 -13.06 -12.77 -18.62
C CYS A 111 -12.38 -13.82 -19.50
N ALA A 112 -11.46 -14.60 -18.95
CA ALA A 112 -10.73 -15.65 -19.67
C ALA A 112 -11.67 -16.72 -20.23
N ASP A 113 -12.65 -17.19 -19.45
CA ASP A 113 -13.67 -18.16 -19.87
C ASP A 113 -14.54 -17.65 -21.02
N ASN A 114 -14.63 -16.33 -21.20
CA ASN A 114 -15.34 -15.68 -22.30
C ASN A 114 -14.41 -15.19 -23.43
N GLY A 115 -13.16 -15.65 -23.46
CA GLY A 115 -12.19 -15.29 -24.50
C GLY A 115 -11.67 -13.86 -24.44
N ILE A 116 -11.82 -13.18 -23.28
CA ILE A 116 -11.38 -11.80 -23.07
C ILE A 116 -10.07 -11.82 -22.27
N SER A 117 -9.02 -11.23 -22.85
CA SER A 117 -7.75 -11.02 -22.15
C SER A 117 -7.75 -9.70 -21.39
N VAL A 118 -7.41 -9.73 -20.12
CA VAL A 118 -7.22 -8.53 -19.31
C VAL A 118 -5.76 -8.12 -19.36
N LYS A 119 -5.49 -6.90 -19.85
CA LYS A 119 -4.16 -6.31 -19.83
C LYS A 119 -4.05 -5.40 -18.61
N GLY A 120 -3.13 -5.72 -17.72
CA GLY A 120 -2.76 -4.82 -16.62
C GLY A 120 -1.90 -3.66 -17.10
N ASP A 121 -1.81 -2.62 -16.28
CA ASP A 121 -0.89 -1.52 -16.44
C ASP A 121 0.00 -1.40 -15.21
N ILE A 122 1.20 -0.87 -15.38
CA ILE A 122 2.17 -0.67 -14.31
C ILE A 122 2.30 0.83 -14.07
N PRO A 123 2.13 1.32 -12.84
CA PRO A 123 2.41 2.71 -12.53
C PRO A 123 3.91 2.98 -12.69
N ILE A 124 4.27 3.73 -13.74
CA ILE A 124 5.67 4.08 -14.02
C ILE A 124 6.23 5.14 -13.07
N LEU A 125 5.39 5.87 -12.38
CA LEU A 125 5.78 6.88 -11.40
C LEU A 125 5.03 6.61 -10.09
N MET A 126 5.78 6.62 -8.99
CA MET A 126 5.23 6.40 -7.65
C MET A 126 5.01 7.74 -6.96
N ASN A 127 3.87 7.88 -6.27
CA ASN A 127 3.64 9.04 -5.42
C ASN A 127 4.66 9.02 -4.27
N GLU A 128 5.25 10.17 -3.97
CA GLU A 128 6.19 10.29 -2.85
C GLU A 128 5.55 9.93 -1.51
N ASP A 129 4.23 10.14 -1.38
CA ASP A 129 3.44 9.77 -0.20
C ASP A 129 2.80 8.37 -0.39
N SER A 130 3.59 7.39 -0.82
CA SER A 130 3.21 6.00 -0.99
C SER A 130 3.94 5.08 -0.03
N VAL A 131 3.44 3.86 0.13
CA VAL A 131 4.05 2.83 0.97
C VAL A 131 5.42 2.43 0.43
N GLU A 132 5.57 2.34 -0.89
CA GLU A 132 6.80 1.94 -1.56
C GLU A 132 7.94 2.93 -1.27
N VAL A 133 7.66 4.23 -1.41
CA VAL A 133 8.66 5.28 -1.15
C VAL A 133 8.97 5.38 0.34
N TRP A 134 7.98 5.13 1.20
CA TRP A 134 8.16 5.14 2.65
C TRP A 134 8.97 3.94 3.15
N ALA A 135 8.65 2.73 2.68
CA ALA A 135 9.29 1.49 3.13
C ALA A 135 10.66 1.24 2.47
N HIS A 136 10.83 1.71 1.23
CA HIS A 136 12.00 1.43 0.39
C HIS A 136 12.58 2.70 -0.25
N PRO A 137 12.91 3.74 0.55
CA PRO A 137 13.42 5.02 0.02
C PRO A 137 14.71 4.85 -0.79
N GLU A 138 15.49 3.80 -0.56
CA GLU A 138 16.73 3.48 -1.29
C GLU A 138 16.50 3.22 -2.78
N TYR A 139 15.29 2.86 -3.19
CA TYR A 139 14.94 2.63 -4.61
C TYR A 139 14.52 3.91 -5.34
N PHE A 140 14.49 5.04 -4.63
CA PHE A 140 14.04 6.31 -5.19
C PHE A 140 15.08 7.42 -5.02
N ARG A 141 15.09 8.35 -5.97
CA ARG A 141 15.86 9.60 -5.92
C ARG A 141 14.93 10.73 -5.49
N SER A 142 14.97 11.07 -4.22
CA SER A 142 14.14 12.16 -3.66
C SER A 142 14.69 13.57 -3.98
N ASP A 143 15.92 13.65 -4.45
CA ASP A 143 16.59 14.88 -4.90
C ASP A 143 16.21 15.28 -6.34
N LEU A 144 15.63 14.36 -7.11
CA LEU A 144 15.19 14.58 -8.48
C LEU A 144 13.68 14.32 -8.62
N ARG A 145 13.09 14.89 -9.65
CA ARG A 145 11.69 14.71 -9.99
C ARG A 145 11.52 14.33 -11.44
N ALA A 146 10.56 13.47 -11.70
CA ALA A 146 10.10 13.21 -13.06
C ALA A 146 9.45 14.45 -13.65
N GLY A 147 9.60 14.61 -14.96
CA GLY A 147 9.05 15.75 -15.71
C GLY A 147 9.34 15.62 -17.17
N SER A 148 9.04 16.67 -17.92
CA SER A 148 9.42 16.81 -19.32
C SER A 148 10.36 18.01 -19.53
N PRO A 149 11.29 17.92 -20.49
CA PRO A 149 12.12 19.06 -20.87
C PRO A 149 11.25 20.18 -21.49
N PRO A 150 11.80 21.40 -21.62
CA PRO A 150 11.15 22.47 -22.38
C PRO A 150 10.81 22.03 -23.80
N ASP A 151 9.63 22.41 -24.26
CA ASP A 151 9.13 22.21 -25.61
C ASP A 151 8.40 23.47 -26.13
N GLY A 152 7.81 23.41 -27.32
CA GLY A 152 7.13 24.56 -27.95
C GLY A 152 5.90 25.03 -27.15
N ASP A 153 5.21 24.15 -26.48
CA ASP A 153 4.01 24.43 -25.68
C ASP A 153 4.34 24.76 -24.21
N ASN A 154 5.47 24.25 -23.71
CA ASN A 154 5.94 24.43 -22.33
C ASN A 154 7.41 24.89 -22.32
N PRO A 155 7.71 26.17 -22.53
CA PRO A 155 9.08 26.70 -22.64
C PRO A 155 9.94 26.50 -21.38
N THR A 156 9.32 26.26 -20.21
CA THR A 156 10.00 25.99 -18.92
C THR A 156 10.11 24.51 -18.59
N GLY A 157 9.54 23.62 -19.43
CA GLY A 157 9.37 22.21 -19.11
C GLY A 157 8.32 21.96 -18.02
N GLN A 158 8.21 20.73 -17.59
CA GLN A 158 7.24 20.31 -16.57
C GLN A 158 7.94 19.57 -15.42
N ASN A 159 7.54 19.88 -14.19
CA ASN A 159 7.87 19.09 -13.01
C ASN A 159 6.59 18.37 -12.54
N TRP A 160 6.58 17.04 -12.60
CA TRP A 160 5.41 16.24 -12.24
C TRP A 160 5.37 15.88 -10.74
N GLY A 161 6.40 16.23 -9.97
CA GLY A 161 6.43 16.06 -8.52
C GLY A 161 6.75 14.65 -8.02
N PHE A 162 6.85 13.65 -8.90
CA PHE A 162 7.16 12.28 -8.51
C PHE A 162 8.66 12.07 -8.38
N PRO A 163 9.15 11.33 -7.36
CA PRO A 163 10.55 10.91 -7.31
C PRO A 163 10.85 9.96 -8.48
N ILE A 164 12.07 9.96 -8.98
CA ILE A 164 12.50 9.01 -9.99
C ILE A 164 13.14 7.78 -9.33
N TYR A 165 13.19 6.66 -10.07
CA TYR A 165 13.83 5.44 -9.58
C TYR A 165 15.34 5.55 -9.50
N ASN A 166 15.91 4.96 -8.47
CA ASN A 166 17.35 4.74 -8.33
C ASN A 166 17.75 3.42 -9.02
N TRP A 167 17.90 3.49 -10.34
CA TRP A 167 18.19 2.31 -11.16
C TRP A 167 19.49 1.59 -10.78
N VAL A 168 20.45 2.31 -10.18
CA VAL A 168 21.71 1.70 -9.72
C VAL A 168 21.44 0.75 -8.57
N ASN A 169 20.68 1.19 -7.56
CA ASN A 169 20.33 0.34 -6.42
C ASN A 169 19.38 -0.79 -6.83
N LEU A 170 18.38 -0.50 -7.66
CA LEU A 170 17.45 -1.52 -8.15
C LEU A 170 18.16 -2.66 -8.89
N LYS A 171 19.20 -2.36 -9.68
CA LYS A 171 19.99 -3.39 -10.36
C LYS A 171 20.91 -4.18 -9.43
N ALA A 172 21.31 -3.58 -8.31
CA ALA A 172 22.22 -4.21 -7.37
C ALA A 172 21.52 -5.14 -6.37
N THR A 173 20.24 -4.86 -6.05
CA THR A 173 19.51 -5.51 -4.94
C THR A 173 18.19 -6.15 -5.36
N GLY A 174 17.69 -5.83 -6.55
CA GLY A 174 16.38 -6.27 -7.09
C GLY A 174 16.42 -7.55 -7.91
#